data_d3a5c125e223799395af5d6e0c3dfed9
#
_entry.id   d3a5c125e223799395af5d6e0c3dfed9
#
_cell.length_a   1.000
_cell.length_b   1.000
_cell.length_c   1.000
_cell.angle_alpha   90.00
_cell.angle_beta   90.00
_cell.angle_gamma   90.00
#
_symmetry.space_group_name_H-M   'P 1'
#
loop_
_entity.id
_entity.type
_entity.pdbx_description
1 polymer ?
#
loop_
_entity_poly.entity_id
_entity_poly.type
_entity_poly.pdbx_seq_one_letter_code
_entity_poly.pdbx_strand_id
1 'polypeptide(L)' 'MSIRIYIGNLPQGFNPKEFDILLKSVSDSIRFKAVLDKETKECRGFGFATSNNEDNANLLIQKLNGFEFNGSKLRV' A
#
# COMPACT_ATOMS: atom_id res chain seq x y z
N MET A 1 11.38 -9.96 12.32
CA MET A 1 10.63 -10.68 11.29
C MET A 1 9.75 -9.70 10.53
N SER A 2 9.88 -9.61 9.23
CA SER A 2 9.09 -8.67 8.46
C SER A 2 7.84 -9.34 7.89
N ILE A 3 6.74 -8.59 7.89
CA ILE A 3 5.45 -9.06 7.42
C ILE A 3 5.14 -8.29 6.13
N ARG A 4 4.86 -9.03 5.07
CA ARG A 4 4.52 -8.44 3.79
C ARG A 4 3.01 -8.44 3.60
N ILE A 5 2.46 -7.28 3.25
CA ILE A 5 1.03 -7.09 3.08
C ILE A 5 0.77 -6.72 1.62
N TYR A 6 -0.09 -7.50 0.96
CA TYR A 6 -0.52 -7.19 -0.40
C TYR A 6 -1.57 -6.10 -0.38
N ILE A 7 -1.41 -5.10 -1.25
CA ILE A 7 -2.38 -4.02 -1.41
C ILE A 7 -2.74 -3.96 -2.89
N GLY A 8 -3.99 -4.28 -3.20
CA GLY A 8 -4.48 -4.31 -4.56
C GLY A 8 -5.53 -3.24 -4.85
N ASN A 9 -5.96 -3.21 -6.10
CA ASN A 9 -6.97 -2.28 -6.61
C ASN A 9 -6.55 -0.81 -6.46
N LEU A 10 -5.25 -0.56 -6.62
CA LEU A 10 -4.74 0.81 -6.63
C LEU A 10 -5.18 1.54 -7.90
N PRO A 11 -5.50 2.85 -7.81
CA PRO A 11 -5.91 3.60 -8.99
C PRO A 11 -4.75 3.77 -9.96
N GLN A 12 -5.06 3.80 -11.26
CA GLN A 12 -4.05 4.07 -12.27
C GLN A 12 -3.51 5.48 -12.13
N GLY A 13 -2.19 5.62 -12.28
CA GLY A 13 -1.56 6.93 -12.23
C GLY A 13 -1.44 7.51 -10.83
N PHE A 14 -1.68 6.72 -9.77
CA PHE A 14 -1.52 7.23 -8.43
C PHE A 14 -0.04 7.52 -8.13
N ASN A 15 0.19 8.46 -7.22
CA ASN A 15 1.55 8.83 -6.82
C ASN A 15 1.99 7.92 -5.66
N PRO A 16 3.02 7.08 -5.85
CA PRO A 16 3.50 6.21 -4.77
C PRO A 16 3.95 6.96 -3.52
N LYS A 17 4.43 8.19 -3.68
CA LYS A 17 4.84 9.01 -2.54
C LYS A 17 3.66 9.41 -1.66
N GLU A 18 2.52 9.75 -2.27
CA GLU A 18 1.32 10.08 -1.52
C GLU A 18 0.83 8.87 -0.75
N PHE A 19 0.88 7.70 -1.38
CA PHE A 19 0.47 6.47 -0.72
C PHE A 19 1.40 6.10 0.42
N ASP A 20 2.70 6.32 0.24
CA ASP A 20 3.68 6.09 1.30
C ASP A 20 3.41 6.99 2.51
N ILE A 21 3.07 8.25 2.27
CA ILE A 21 2.70 9.17 3.34
C ILE A 21 1.45 8.67 4.08
N LEU A 22 0.46 8.17 3.34
CA LEU A 22 -0.73 7.59 3.94
C LEU A 22 -0.40 6.41 4.85
N LEU A 23 0.48 5.54 4.41
CA LEU A 23 0.89 4.38 5.21
C LEU A 23 1.68 4.81 6.45
N LYS A 24 2.51 5.83 6.33
CA LYS A 24 3.26 6.35 7.48
C LYS A 24 2.38 7.01 8.51
N SER A 25 1.19 7.47 8.11
CA SER A 25 0.22 7.98 9.08
C SER A 25 -0.33 6.87 9.97
N VAL A 26 -0.27 5.63 9.51
CA VAL A 26 -0.64 4.46 10.31
C VAL A 26 0.51 4.01 11.18
N SER A 27 1.71 3.92 10.60
CA SER A 27 2.92 3.55 11.34
C SER A 27 4.15 3.99 10.56
N ASP A 28 5.11 4.61 11.25
CA ASP A 28 6.37 5.06 10.65
C ASP A 28 7.26 3.90 10.17
N SER A 29 7.04 2.71 10.72
CA SER A 29 7.85 1.55 10.39
C SER A 29 7.40 0.83 9.13
N ILE A 30 6.26 1.21 8.56
CA ILE A 30 5.73 0.56 7.37
C ILE A 30 6.39 1.16 6.13
N ARG A 31 6.83 0.29 5.23
CA ARG A 31 7.40 0.68 3.95
C ARG A 31 6.56 0.12 2.82
N PHE A 32 6.29 0.95 1.83
CA PHE A 32 5.48 0.57 0.69
C PHE A 32 6.34 0.49 -0.57
N LYS A 33 6.07 -0.52 -1.40
CA LYS A 33 6.71 -0.66 -2.70
C LYS A 33 5.64 -1.01 -3.73
N ALA A 34 5.42 -0.10 -4.68
CA ALA A 34 4.51 -0.36 -5.79
C ALA A 34 5.16 -1.27 -6.82
N VAL A 35 4.38 -2.15 -7.41
CA VAL A 35 4.84 -2.97 -8.52
C VAL A 35 4.62 -2.21 -9.82
N LEU A 36 5.70 -1.93 -10.53
CA LEU A 36 5.66 -1.15 -11.77
C LEU A 36 5.80 -2.07 -12.96
N ASP A 37 5.16 -1.66 -14.07
CA ASP A 37 5.35 -2.33 -15.35
C ASP A 37 6.77 -2.06 -15.87
N LYS A 38 7.43 -3.09 -16.36
CA LYS A 38 8.80 -2.97 -16.84
C LYS A 38 8.93 -2.11 -18.10
N GLU A 39 7.90 -2.09 -18.92
CA GLU A 39 7.91 -1.35 -20.19
C GLU A 39 7.47 0.10 -20.02
N THR A 40 6.35 0.33 -19.36
CA THR A 40 5.77 1.67 -19.20
C THR A 40 6.19 2.35 -17.91
N LYS A 41 6.67 1.58 -16.93
CA LYS A 41 7.00 2.05 -15.57
C LYS A 41 5.80 2.64 -14.83
N GLU A 42 4.61 2.26 -15.25
CA GLU A 42 3.38 2.63 -14.55
C GLU A 42 3.02 1.57 -13.52
N CYS A 43 2.30 1.99 -12.49
CA CYS A 43 1.85 1.06 -11.46
C CYS A 43 0.80 0.11 -12.02
N ARG A 44 0.96 -1.19 -11.74
CA ARG A 44 0.05 -2.22 -12.24
C ARG A 44 -1.21 -2.37 -11.39
N GLY A 45 -1.45 -1.45 -10.46
CA GLY A 45 -2.64 -1.48 -9.64
C GLY A 45 -2.48 -2.26 -8.34
N PHE A 46 -1.26 -2.67 -7.99
CA PHE A 46 -1.01 -3.34 -6.72
C PHE A 46 0.41 -3.08 -6.26
N GLY A 47 0.64 -3.36 -4.99
CA GLY A 47 1.96 -3.22 -4.40
C GLY A 47 2.03 -3.99 -3.09
N PHE A 48 3.15 -3.86 -2.40
CA PHE A 48 3.37 -4.53 -1.12
C PHE A 48 3.81 -3.52 -0.08
N ALA A 49 3.23 -3.65 1.11
CA ALA A 49 3.70 -2.94 2.29
C ALA A 49 4.45 -3.93 3.19
N THR A 50 5.51 -3.48 3.81
CA THR A 50 6.30 -4.30 4.73
C THR A 50 6.26 -3.70 6.11
N SER A 51 5.96 -4.51 7.11
CA SER A 51 5.93 -4.10 8.51
C SER A 51 6.83 -5.02 9.33
N ASN A 52 7.49 -4.45 10.33
CA ASN A 52 8.31 -5.23 11.28
C ASN A 52 7.51 -5.70 12.50
N ASN A 53 6.24 -5.32 12.57
CA ASN A 53 5.42 -5.55 13.76
C ASN A 53 4.05 -6.06 13.31
N GLU A 54 3.63 -7.18 13.90
CA GLU A 54 2.34 -7.79 13.57
C GLU A 54 1.16 -6.88 13.92
N ASP A 55 1.25 -6.16 15.03
CA ASP A 55 0.18 -5.23 15.43
C ASP A 55 0.02 -4.11 14.41
N ASN A 56 1.14 -3.57 13.90
CA ASN A 56 1.10 -2.55 12.87
C ASN A 56 0.56 -3.10 11.55
N ALA A 57 0.90 -4.34 11.23
CA ALA A 57 0.38 -4.99 10.03
C ALA A 57 -1.13 -5.16 10.11
N ASN A 58 -1.64 -5.62 11.25
CA ASN A 58 -3.08 -5.77 11.47
C ASN A 58 -3.81 -4.44 11.42
N LEU A 59 -3.21 -3.40 12.01
CA LEU A 59 -3.78 -2.06 11.98
C LEU A 59 -3.86 -1.53 10.55
N LEU A 60 -2.82 -1.76 9.76
CA LEU A 60 -2.80 -1.36 8.36
C LEU A 60 -3.92 -2.05 7.58
N ILE A 61 -4.08 -3.35 7.78
CA ILE A 61 -5.12 -4.11 7.10
C ILE A 61 -6.51 -3.55 7.47
N GLN A 62 -6.75 -3.31 8.76
CA GLN A 62 -8.04 -2.80 9.20
C GLN A 62 -8.36 -1.42 8.63
N LYS A 63 -7.36 -0.55 8.54
CA LYS A 63 -7.56 0.82 8.05
C LYS A 63 -7.66 0.91 6.55
N LEU A 64 -6.92 0.07 5.82
CA LEU A 64 -6.84 0.18 4.37
C LEU A 64 -7.77 -0.76 3.63
N ASN A 65 -8.23 -1.84 4.26
CA ASN A 65 -9.15 -2.74 3.59
C ASN A 65 -10.49 -2.03 3.35
N GLY A 66 -10.83 -1.83 2.08
CA GLY A 66 -12.02 -1.09 1.71
C GLY A 66 -11.86 0.42 1.73
N PHE A 67 -10.66 0.93 2.04
CA PHE A 67 -10.39 2.37 2.02
C PHE A 67 -10.45 2.89 0.59
N GLU A 68 -11.16 3.99 0.38
CA GLU A 68 -11.28 4.60 -0.93
C GLU A 68 -10.14 5.59 -1.15
N PHE A 69 -9.26 5.28 -2.11
CA PHE A 69 -8.14 6.11 -2.47
C PHE A 69 -8.27 6.54 -3.93
N ASN A 70 -8.43 7.85 -4.16
CA ASN A 70 -8.62 8.42 -5.50
C ASN A 70 -9.74 7.73 -6.29
N GLY A 71 -10.82 7.36 -5.61
CA GLY A 71 -11.97 6.74 -6.22
C GLY A 71 -11.91 5.22 -6.34
N SER A 72 -10.83 4.59 -5.87
CA SER A 72 -10.68 3.14 -5.90
C SER A 72 -10.66 2.58 -4.48
N LYS A 73 -11.46 1.53 -4.23
CA LYS A 73 -11.44 0.85 -2.94
C LYS A 73 -10.29 -0.14 -2.91
N LEU A 74 -9.42 0.02 -1.94
CA LEU A 74 -8.23 -0.81 -1.81
C LEU A 74 -8.60 -2.20 -1.28
N ARG A 75 -7.85 -3.20 -1.73
CA ARG A 75 -7.91 -4.56 -1.22
C ARG A 75 -6.61 -4.89 -0.51
N VAL A 76 -6.73 -5.22 0.74
CA VAL A 76 -5.55 -5.51 1.57
C VAL A 76 -5.62 -6.92 2.14
#